data_23e7b3b71b490a6f75d38ddce3e197ae
#
_entry.id   23e7b3b71b490a6f75d38ddce3e197ae
#
_cell.length_a   1.000
_cell.length_b   1.000
_cell.length_c   1.000
_cell.angle_alpha   90.00
_cell.angle_beta   90.00
_cell.angle_gamma   90.00
#
_symmetry.space_group_name_H-M   'P 1'
#
loop_
_entity.id
_entity.type
_entity.pdbx_description
1 polymer ?
#
loop_
_entity_poly.entity_id
_entity_poly.type
_entity_poly.pdbx_seq_one_letter_code
_entity_poly.pdbx_strand_id
1 'polypeptide(L)'
;MSTTPPEDAYYTDDDEKLLHKLGYAQELFRAMGGFQNFAISFTIISVLAGALTSYFIAFNNGGPVAVSWGWLLVGLMSTVVALSMAEIASAFPTAGGLYYWASKLGSPAWGWFTGWFNLLGQIAVTAAIAYGLAIFGTSLLDLLFDYPNTRKSIFLIFSIVMLLAVLLNFANVRVTAMLNTISAYWHMIGVAFIVVVLAVVPDQHQSIGYVFTETINNSGFSGSSWSSFMFLYVFAIGLTMAQYTITGYDASAHMAEETHEASRAAAVGMIAAVVVSVFFGFLLVLAVTFAIPDTQGTLDAVGNAVTYIWETSMSTRWAEVLLTVAVVAQFFCLVASVTSASRMMFAFSRDGAVPGHRYWRQLSSKRVPHYAVLAIGVLAWVLMIPTYWNNLAGYYVGTSIAVIGLYIAFILPVILRYRMKDRFEPGAWSLGKHYKWIDPLAIIWVVFISIVFILPVTPAGVPGNDVPLNWNVVNYAPLTVLGAFVLFGGWYALSAKKWFKGPVRQGTDEELERMEAAIEASTGMRSETS
;
A
#
# COMPACT_ATOMS: atom_id res chain seq x y z
N MET A 1 4.76 6.83 -51.31
CA MET A 1 4.91 6.14 -50.02
C MET A 1 4.65 7.19 -48.96
N SER A 2 3.56 7.09 -48.25
CA SER A 2 3.18 8.00 -47.17
C SER A 2 4.10 7.74 -45.98
N THR A 3 4.88 8.74 -45.59
CA THR A 3 5.77 8.73 -44.42
C THR A 3 5.03 9.24 -43.18
N THR A 4 3.84 8.74 -42.92
CA THR A 4 3.21 8.95 -41.61
C THR A 4 3.99 8.07 -40.60
N PRO A 5 4.57 8.67 -39.54
CA PRO A 5 5.17 7.89 -38.46
C PRO A 5 4.12 6.94 -37.88
N PRO A 6 4.51 5.77 -37.34
CA PRO A 6 3.58 4.91 -36.63
C PRO A 6 2.90 5.67 -35.49
N GLU A 7 1.64 5.38 -35.25
CA GLU A 7 0.79 6.06 -34.25
C GLU A 7 1.44 6.05 -32.84
N ASP A 8 2.21 5.02 -32.53
CA ASP A 8 2.97 4.79 -31.29
C ASP A 8 4.11 5.82 -31.07
N ALA A 9 4.70 6.36 -32.14
CA ALA A 9 5.76 7.38 -32.07
C ALA A 9 5.25 8.76 -31.57
N TYR A 10 3.94 9.03 -31.74
CA TYR A 10 3.33 10.26 -31.24
C TYR A 10 3.11 10.25 -29.72
N TYR A 11 2.79 9.08 -29.14
CA TYR A 11 2.49 8.97 -27.70
C TYR A 11 3.73 9.11 -26.82
N THR A 12 4.88 8.56 -27.25
CA THR A 12 6.15 8.67 -26.53
C THR A 12 6.64 10.12 -26.47
N ASP A 13 6.53 10.83 -27.56
CA ASP A 13 6.94 12.24 -27.65
C ASP A 13 6.09 13.15 -26.74
N ASP A 14 4.80 12.87 -26.58
CA ASP A 14 3.90 13.63 -25.71
C ASP A 14 4.18 13.39 -24.21
N ASP A 15 4.47 12.16 -23.80
CA ASP A 15 4.84 11.81 -22.42
C ASP A 15 6.19 12.42 -22.02
N GLU A 16 7.19 12.42 -22.90
CA GLU A 16 8.50 13.03 -22.69
C GLU A 16 8.37 14.55 -22.61
N LYS A 17 7.65 15.18 -23.52
CA LYS A 17 7.36 16.62 -23.48
C LYS A 17 6.63 17.04 -22.21
N LEU A 18 5.68 16.21 -21.75
CA LEU A 18 5.01 16.46 -20.48
C LEU A 18 5.98 16.38 -19.30
N LEU A 19 6.87 15.40 -19.29
CA LEU A 19 7.88 15.24 -18.24
C LEU A 19 8.89 16.39 -18.23
N HIS A 20 9.33 16.86 -19.42
CA HIS A 20 10.16 18.06 -19.57
C HIS A 20 9.46 19.32 -19.04
N LYS A 21 8.16 19.48 -19.35
CA LYS A 21 7.36 20.58 -18.78
C LYS A 21 7.30 20.52 -17.25
N LEU A 22 7.31 19.32 -16.67
CA LEU A 22 7.36 19.10 -15.23
C LEU A 22 8.77 19.29 -14.63
N GLY A 23 9.81 19.35 -15.49
CA GLY A 23 11.19 19.72 -15.13
C GLY A 23 12.18 18.57 -15.08
N TYR A 24 11.85 17.39 -15.58
CA TYR A 24 12.68 16.19 -15.50
C TYR A 24 12.97 15.58 -16.87
N ALA A 25 14.17 14.98 -17.01
CA ALA A 25 14.50 14.08 -18.09
C ALA A 25 13.90 12.68 -17.86
N GLN A 26 13.70 11.92 -18.94
CA GLN A 26 13.25 10.52 -18.91
C GLN A 26 14.39 9.59 -18.44
N GLU A 27 14.69 9.61 -17.15
CA GLU A 27 15.78 8.82 -16.57
C GLU A 27 15.38 7.32 -16.41
N LEU A 28 14.13 7.06 -15.96
CA LEU A 28 13.59 5.71 -15.83
C LEU A 28 13.17 5.15 -17.20
N PHE A 29 13.18 3.83 -17.34
CA PHE A 29 12.85 3.20 -18.61
C PHE A 29 11.33 3.01 -18.75
N ARG A 30 10.73 3.67 -19.75
CA ARG A 30 9.28 3.58 -20.02
C ARG A 30 8.97 2.30 -20.79
N ALA A 31 8.27 1.36 -20.15
CA ALA A 31 7.92 0.06 -20.72
C ALA A 31 6.59 -0.52 -20.19
N MET A 32 5.87 0.22 -19.34
CA MET A 32 4.60 -0.22 -18.77
C MET A 32 3.44 0.38 -19.55
N GLY A 33 2.44 -0.44 -19.91
CA GLY A 33 1.15 0.05 -20.39
C GLY A 33 0.17 0.32 -19.24
N GLY A 34 -1.02 0.81 -19.57
CA GLY A 34 -2.06 1.11 -18.57
C GLY A 34 -2.47 -0.10 -17.72
N PHE A 35 -2.49 -1.31 -18.29
CA PHE A 35 -2.80 -2.52 -17.52
C PHE A 35 -1.71 -2.82 -16.47
N GLN A 36 -0.42 -2.70 -16.81
CA GLN A 36 0.67 -2.92 -15.87
C GLN A 36 0.68 -1.86 -14.75
N ASN A 37 0.31 -0.62 -15.07
CA ASN A 37 0.16 0.45 -14.09
C ASN A 37 -1.01 0.18 -13.12
N PHE A 38 -2.15 -0.30 -13.62
CA PHE A 38 -3.22 -0.83 -12.77
C PHE A 38 -2.72 -2.02 -11.93
N ALA A 39 -2.04 -2.97 -12.55
CA ALA A 39 -1.63 -4.23 -11.94
C ALA A 39 -0.69 -4.02 -10.74
N ILE A 40 0.22 -3.04 -10.75
CA ILE A 40 1.11 -2.80 -9.61
C ILE A 40 0.33 -2.31 -8.39
N SER A 41 -0.59 -1.36 -8.54
CA SER A 41 -1.44 -0.91 -7.44
C SER A 41 -2.38 -2.00 -6.94
N PHE A 42 -2.99 -2.76 -7.84
CA PHE A 42 -3.84 -3.90 -7.50
C PHE A 42 -3.07 -5.00 -6.75
N THR A 43 -1.83 -5.26 -7.17
CA THR A 43 -0.92 -6.20 -6.51
C THR A 43 -0.53 -5.74 -5.10
N ILE A 44 -0.31 -4.43 -4.88
CA ILE A 44 0.06 -3.91 -3.54
C ILE A 44 -1.14 -3.89 -2.61
N ILE A 45 -2.33 -3.52 -3.08
CA ILE A 45 -3.57 -3.63 -2.29
C ILE A 45 -3.77 -5.08 -1.82
N SER A 46 -3.53 -6.05 -2.68
CA SER A 46 -3.51 -7.49 -2.40
C SER A 46 -4.50 -7.95 -1.32
N VAL A 47 -5.73 -8.19 -1.71
CA VAL A 47 -6.74 -8.72 -0.77
C VAL A 47 -6.34 -10.07 -0.16
N LEU A 48 -5.50 -10.86 -0.88
CA LEU A 48 -4.92 -12.11 -0.38
C LEU A 48 -3.77 -11.90 0.62
N ALA A 49 -3.23 -10.68 0.70
CA ALA A 49 -2.26 -10.32 1.74
C ALA A 49 -2.97 -9.61 2.89
N GLY A 50 -3.46 -8.40 2.65
CA GLY A 50 -3.98 -7.52 3.69
C GLY A 50 -5.22 -8.09 4.40
N ALA A 51 -6.27 -8.48 3.66
CA ALA A 51 -7.51 -8.94 4.27
C ALA A 51 -7.32 -10.25 5.05
N LEU A 52 -6.55 -11.20 4.52
CA LEU A 52 -6.35 -12.48 5.21
C LEU A 52 -5.50 -12.33 6.47
N THR A 53 -4.38 -11.59 6.41
CA THR A 53 -3.48 -11.43 7.56
C THR A 53 -4.02 -10.51 8.65
N SER A 54 -4.94 -9.60 8.32
CA SER A 54 -5.56 -8.68 9.29
C SER A 54 -7.03 -9.02 9.60
N TYR A 55 -7.57 -10.12 9.09
CA TYR A 55 -8.95 -10.55 9.29
C TYR A 55 -9.39 -10.52 10.75
N PHE A 56 -8.53 -11.03 11.64
CA PHE A 56 -8.76 -11.08 13.06
C PHE A 56 -9.02 -9.71 13.69
N ILE A 57 -8.52 -8.62 13.10
CA ILE A 57 -8.72 -7.27 13.60
C ILE A 57 -10.21 -6.90 13.53
N ALA A 58 -10.85 -7.08 12.37
CA ALA A 58 -12.27 -6.80 12.22
C ALA A 58 -13.12 -7.84 12.96
N PHE A 59 -12.73 -9.11 12.92
CA PHE A 59 -13.50 -10.18 13.54
C PHE A 59 -13.55 -10.06 15.07
N ASN A 60 -12.43 -9.69 15.71
CA ASN A 60 -12.40 -9.45 17.16
C ASN A 60 -12.99 -8.08 17.56
N ASN A 61 -13.08 -7.13 16.61
CA ASN A 61 -13.56 -5.77 16.86
C ASN A 61 -14.77 -5.46 15.96
N GLY A 62 -15.94 -5.90 16.37
CA GLY A 62 -17.20 -5.73 15.66
C GLY A 62 -17.76 -7.03 15.05
N GLY A 63 -16.93 -8.05 14.86
CA GLY A 63 -17.37 -9.35 14.37
C GLY A 63 -17.65 -9.38 12.85
N PRO A 64 -18.50 -10.32 12.40
CA PRO A 64 -18.90 -10.44 11.01
C PRO A 64 -19.41 -9.15 10.37
N VAL A 65 -20.12 -8.32 11.14
CA VAL A 65 -20.60 -7.00 10.70
C VAL A 65 -19.44 -6.06 10.34
N ALA A 66 -18.35 -6.05 11.11
CA ALA A 66 -17.19 -5.23 10.80
C ALA A 66 -16.42 -5.76 9.58
N VAL A 67 -16.42 -7.10 9.39
CA VAL A 67 -15.83 -7.72 8.21
C VAL A 67 -16.64 -7.39 6.95
N SER A 68 -17.96 -7.51 6.98
CA SER A 68 -18.83 -7.33 5.80
C SER A 68 -19.13 -5.85 5.51
N TRP A 69 -19.87 -5.16 6.38
CA TRP A 69 -20.24 -3.75 6.16
C TRP A 69 -19.07 -2.80 6.33
N GLY A 70 -18.13 -3.12 7.23
CA GLY A 70 -16.89 -2.36 7.37
C GLY A 70 -16.07 -2.37 6.09
N TRP A 71 -15.97 -3.52 5.40
CA TRP A 71 -15.31 -3.61 4.11
C TRP A 71 -15.93 -2.70 3.05
N LEU A 72 -17.25 -2.73 2.91
CA LEU A 72 -17.97 -1.90 1.94
C LEU A 72 -17.82 -0.40 2.24
N LEU A 73 -17.96 -0.02 3.51
CA LEU A 73 -17.79 1.37 3.94
C LEU A 73 -16.39 1.90 3.61
N VAL A 74 -15.37 1.16 4.02
CA VAL A 74 -13.97 1.53 3.77
C VAL A 74 -13.67 1.51 2.27
N GLY A 75 -14.16 0.52 1.53
CA GLY A 75 -13.99 0.42 0.09
C GLY A 75 -14.56 1.61 -0.66
N LEU A 76 -15.78 2.05 -0.30
CA LEU A 76 -16.41 3.24 -0.84
C LEU A 76 -15.57 4.49 -0.55
N MET A 77 -15.15 4.67 0.68
CA MET A 77 -14.41 5.86 1.11
C MET A 77 -12.98 5.89 0.55
N SER A 78 -12.32 4.73 0.45
CA SER A 78 -11.02 4.63 -0.24
C SER A 78 -11.13 4.95 -1.73
N THR A 79 -12.25 4.58 -2.37
CA THR A 79 -12.54 4.98 -3.76
C THR A 79 -12.66 6.51 -3.89
N VAL A 80 -13.33 7.16 -2.93
CA VAL A 80 -13.43 8.64 -2.89
C VAL A 80 -12.03 9.29 -2.77
N VAL A 81 -11.17 8.74 -1.92
CA VAL A 81 -9.77 9.21 -1.79
C VAL A 81 -9.00 8.99 -3.09
N ALA A 82 -9.11 7.81 -3.69
CA ALA A 82 -8.44 7.48 -4.95
C ALA A 82 -8.89 8.41 -6.09
N LEU A 83 -10.17 8.75 -6.17
CA LEU A 83 -10.70 9.72 -7.15
C LEU A 83 -10.05 11.10 -6.99
N SER A 84 -9.95 11.62 -5.75
CA SER A 84 -9.29 12.90 -5.49
C SER A 84 -7.80 12.87 -5.88
N MET A 85 -7.09 11.79 -5.55
CA MET A 85 -5.67 11.63 -5.89
C MET A 85 -5.45 11.43 -7.39
N ALA A 86 -6.33 10.73 -8.09
CA ALA A 86 -6.24 10.45 -9.51
C ALA A 86 -6.27 11.74 -10.36
N GLU A 87 -7.05 12.75 -9.98
CA GLU A 87 -7.05 14.04 -10.65
C GLU A 87 -5.68 14.71 -10.59
N ILE A 88 -5.02 14.63 -9.43
CA ILE A 88 -3.69 15.22 -9.24
C ILE A 88 -2.63 14.39 -9.96
N ALA A 89 -2.72 13.06 -9.91
CA ALA A 89 -1.84 12.14 -10.63
C ALA A 89 -1.86 12.38 -12.13
N SER A 90 -3.05 12.64 -12.69
CA SER A 90 -3.23 12.97 -14.11
C SER A 90 -2.54 14.30 -14.50
N ALA A 91 -2.61 15.30 -13.62
CA ALA A 91 -1.98 16.60 -13.89
C ALA A 91 -0.45 16.56 -13.75
N PHE A 92 0.07 15.71 -12.84
CA PHE A 92 1.48 15.64 -12.50
C PHE A 92 1.99 14.19 -12.46
N PRO A 93 2.10 13.50 -13.62
CA PRO A 93 2.51 12.10 -13.69
C PRO A 93 4.04 11.95 -13.55
N THR A 94 4.55 12.07 -12.34
CA THR A 94 5.97 11.90 -12.00
C THR A 94 6.18 10.81 -10.97
N ALA A 95 7.33 10.13 -10.94
CA ALA A 95 7.68 9.12 -9.95
C ALA A 95 7.72 9.67 -8.52
N GLY A 96 7.90 10.98 -8.36
CA GLY A 96 7.78 11.67 -7.09
C GLY A 96 6.37 11.67 -6.51
N GLY A 97 5.35 11.48 -7.35
CA GLY A 97 3.95 11.35 -6.94
C GLY A 97 3.53 12.43 -5.94
N LEU A 98 3.02 11.99 -4.82
CA LEU A 98 2.47 12.83 -3.74
C LEU A 98 3.41 13.95 -3.27
N TYR A 99 4.70 13.63 -3.13
CA TYR A 99 5.73 14.61 -2.77
C TYR A 99 5.79 15.75 -3.78
N TYR A 100 5.84 15.41 -5.06
CA TYR A 100 5.87 16.38 -6.16
C TYR A 100 4.59 17.21 -6.18
N TRP A 101 3.43 16.57 -6.05
CA TRP A 101 2.12 17.23 -6.04
C TRP A 101 2.02 18.27 -4.93
N ALA A 102 2.35 17.89 -3.70
CA ALA A 102 2.29 18.79 -2.55
C ALA A 102 3.26 19.99 -2.68
N SER A 103 4.43 19.76 -3.28
CA SER A 103 5.39 20.85 -3.55
C SER A 103 4.85 21.83 -4.59
N LYS A 104 4.25 21.34 -5.67
CA LYS A 104 3.73 22.15 -6.79
C LYS A 104 2.45 22.90 -6.42
N LEU A 105 1.54 22.23 -5.72
CA LEU A 105 0.26 22.82 -5.31
C LEU A 105 0.39 23.77 -4.11
N GLY A 106 1.46 23.63 -3.33
CA GLY A 106 1.68 24.40 -2.11
C GLY A 106 3.03 25.09 -2.04
N SER A 107 4.02 24.40 -1.51
CA SER A 107 5.38 24.93 -1.33
C SER A 107 6.36 23.80 -1.02
N PRO A 108 7.69 24.06 -1.03
CA PRO A 108 8.68 23.06 -0.60
C PRO A 108 8.42 22.46 0.79
N ALA A 109 7.87 23.23 1.72
CA ALA A 109 7.51 22.71 3.05
C ALA A 109 6.45 21.62 2.98
N TRP A 110 5.38 21.81 2.22
CA TRP A 110 4.36 20.78 2.00
C TRP A 110 4.93 19.53 1.36
N GLY A 111 5.80 19.72 0.34
CA GLY A 111 6.51 18.59 -0.28
C GLY A 111 7.42 17.86 0.69
N TRP A 112 8.14 18.56 1.55
CA TRP A 112 9.00 17.98 2.57
C TRP A 112 8.23 17.02 3.49
N PHE A 113 7.14 17.50 4.09
CA PHE A 113 6.34 16.67 4.99
C PHE A 113 5.67 15.51 4.24
N THR A 114 5.04 15.79 3.10
CA THR A 114 4.42 14.75 2.27
C THR A 114 5.42 13.68 1.87
N GLY A 115 6.61 14.05 1.43
CA GLY A 115 7.65 13.12 1.00
C GLY A 115 8.16 12.24 2.13
N TRP A 116 8.43 12.80 3.30
CA TRP A 116 8.91 12.02 4.45
C TRP A 116 7.84 11.10 5.03
N PHE A 117 6.57 11.55 5.11
CA PHE A 117 5.49 10.67 5.55
C PHE A 117 5.18 9.57 4.52
N ASN A 118 5.23 9.87 3.23
CA ASN A 118 5.09 8.86 2.18
C ASN A 118 6.21 7.83 2.26
N LEU A 119 7.48 8.25 2.36
CA LEU A 119 8.61 7.32 2.46
C LEU A 119 8.53 6.44 3.70
N LEU A 120 8.18 7.02 4.86
CA LEU A 120 7.97 6.27 6.11
C LEU A 120 6.85 5.24 5.95
N GLY A 121 5.72 5.64 5.35
CA GLY A 121 4.58 4.77 5.08
C GLY A 121 4.95 3.63 4.12
N GLN A 122 5.68 3.93 3.05
CA GLN A 122 6.14 2.94 2.05
C GLN A 122 7.10 1.90 2.68
N ILE A 123 8.03 2.33 3.54
CA ILE A 123 8.91 1.42 4.29
C ILE A 123 8.10 0.53 5.23
N ALA A 124 7.17 1.12 5.97
CA ALA A 124 6.38 0.40 6.96
C ALA A 124 5.40 -0.60 6.31
N VAL A 125 4.75 -0.25 5.19
CA VAL A 125 3.87 -1.18 4.47
C VAL A 125 4.66 -2.33 3.85
N THR A 126 5.85 -2.08 3.30
CA THR A 126 6.75 -3.12 2.78
C THR A 126 7.14 -4.10 3.89
N ALA A 127 7.48 -3.58 5.06
CA ALA A 127 7.81 -4.37 6.24
C ALA A 127 6.62 -5.22 6.73
N ALA A 128 5.43 -4.63 6.82
CA ALA A 128 4.22 -5.31 7.28
C ALA A 128 3.76 -6.41 6.30
N ILE A 129 3.83 -6.17 4.98
CA ILE A 129 3.55 -7.17 3.94
C ILE A 129 4.50 -8.37 4.08
N ALA A 130 5.81 -8.12 4.19
CA ALA A 130 6.80 -9.18 4.33
C ALA A 130 6.61 -10.00 5.61
N TYR A 131 6.22 -9.35 6.70
CA TYR A 131 5.97 -10.03 7.96
C TYR A 131 4.67 -10.84 7.94
N GLY A 132 3.59 -10.31 7.34
CA GLY A 132 2.36 -11.05 7.10
C GLY A 132 2.58 -12.29 6.23
N LEU A 133 3.35 -12.13 5.14
CA LEU A 133 3.81 -13.24 4.30
C LEU A 133 4.58 -14.31 5.12
N ALA A 134 5.44 -13.88 6.04
CA ALA A 134 6.20 -14.81 6.86
C ALA A 134 5.32 -15.59 7.85
N ILE A 135 4.26 -14.99 8.40
CA ILE A 135 3.28 -15.68 9.25
C ILE A 135 2.61 -16.80 8.45
N PHE A 136 2.03 -16.48 7.29
CA PHE A 136 1.35 -17.46 6.43
C PHE A 136 2.33 -18.50 5.85
N GLY A 137 3.52 -18.05 5.44
CA GLY A 137 4.56 -18.93 4.93
C GLY A 137 5.07 -19.93 5.98
N THR A 138 5.20 -19.51 7.23
CA THR A 138 5.59 -20.40 8.32
C THR A 138 4.49 -21.42 8.63
N SER A 139 3.20 -21.00 8.62
CA SER A 139 2.08 -21.92 8.77
C SER A 139 2.01 -22.94 7.64
N LEU A 140 2.26 -22.53 6.39
CA LEU A 140 2.34 -23.43 5.26
C LEU A 140 3.49 -24.45 5.41
N LEU A 141 4.66 -24.00 5.85
CA LEU A 141 5.82 -24.89 6.07
C LEU A 141 5.59 -25.86 7.25
N ASP A 142 4.84 -25.44 8.27
CA ASP A 142 4.42 -26.30 9.36
C ASP A 142 3.55 -27.46 8.83
N LEU A 143 2.51 -27.15 8.06
CA LEU A 143 1.63 -28.17 7.46
C LEU A 143 2.35 -29.12 6.49
N LEU A 144 3.28 -28.61 5.68
CA LEU A 144 3.98 -29.42 4.66
C LEU A 144 5.14 -30.25 5.20
N PHE A 145 5.84 -29.77 6.23
CA PHE A 145 7.15 -30.28 6.64
C PHE A 145 7.34 -30.35 8.17
N ASP A 146 6.30 -30.14 8.96
CA ASP A 146 6.35 -30.05 10.43
C ASP A 146 7.39 -28.98 10.89
N TYR A 147 7.50 -27.88 10.13
CA TYR A 147 8.47 -26.82 10.43
C TYR A 147 7.96 -25.98 11.61
N PRO A 148 8.79 -25.76 12.66
CA PRO A 148 8.32 -25.11 13.89
C PRO A 148 7.72 -23.73 13.65
N ASN A 149 6.44 -23.51 13.96
CA ASN A 149 5.75 -22.23 13.88
C ASN A 149 6.06 -21.36 15.13
N THR A 150 7.25 -20.78 15.15
CA THR A 150 7.74 -19.94 16.24
C THR A 150 8.07 -18.54 15.77
N ARG A 151 8.14 -17.57 16.71
CA ARG A 151 8.55 -16.20 16.38
C ARG A 151 9.90 -16.14 15.66
N LYS A 152 10.85 -17.00 16.03
CA LYS A 152 12.19 -17.08 15.39
C LYS A 152 12.08 -17.60 13.96
N SER A 153 11.23 -18.61 13.73
CA SER A 153 10.96 -19.16 12.41
C SER A 153 10.29 -18.11 11.51
N ILE A 154 9.28 -17.41 12.01
CA ILE A 154 8.60 -16.32 11.29
C ILE A 154 9.62 -15.22 10.92
N PHE A 155 10.49 -14.80 11.85
CA PHE A 155 11.50 -13.78 11.57
C PHE A 155 12.56 -14.25 10.57
N LEU A 156 12.92 -15.54 10.58
CA LEU A 156 13.82 -16.12 9.57
C LEU A 156 13.18 -16.10 8.18
N ILE A 157 11.92 -16.59 8.06
CA ILE A 157 11.19 -16.56 6.79
C ILE A 157 11.00 -15.12 6.30
N PHE A 158 10.64 -14.19 7.20
CA PHE A 158 10.59 -12.75 6.89
C PHE A 158 11.90 -12.24 6.28
N SER A 159 13.04 -12.60 6.87
CA SER A 159 14.35 -12.17 6.37
C SER A 159 14.66 -12.76 5.00
N ILE A 160 14.29 -14.03 4.76
CA ILE A 160 14.50 -14.71 3.47
C ILE A 160 13.63 -14.09 2.38
N VAL A 161 12.33 -13.91 2.62
CA VAL A 161 11.43 -13.36 1.60
C VAL A 161 11.74 -11.89 1.28
N MET A 162 12.17 -11.11 2.27
CA MET A 162 12.64 -9.74 2.05
C MET A 162 13.89 -9.72 1.15
N LEU A 163 14.86 -10.58 1.43
CA LEU A 163 16.07 -10.70 0.59
C LEU A 163 15.70 -11.09 -0.85
N LEU A 164 14.82 -12.08 -1.02
CA LEU A 164 14.37 -12.52 -2.35
C LEU A 164 13.66 -11.40 -3.12
N ALA A 165 12.79 -10.63 -2.44
CA ALA A 165 12.10 -9.50 -3.05
C ALA A 165 13.07 -8.39 -3.48
N VAL A 166 14.09 -8.08 -2.66
CA VAL A 166 15.16 -7.13 -3.01
C VAL A 166 15.95 -7.62 -4.24
N LEU A 167 16.33 -8.90 -4.27
CA LEU A 167 17.07 -9.48 -5.40
C LEU A 167 16.28 -9.44 -6.70
N LEU A 168 14.98 -9.74 -6.66
CA LEU A 168 14.10 -9.65 -7.84
C LEU A 168 13.97 -8.21 -8.34
N ASN A 169 13.98 -7.22 -7.45
CA ASN A 169 13.92 -5.81 -7.81
C ASN A 169 15.21 -5.25 -8.45
N PHE A 170 16.30 -6.01 -8.51
CA PHE A 170 17.47 -5.67 -9.35
C PHE A 170 17.29 -6.06 -10.82
N ALA A 171 16.21 -6.76 -11.17
CA ALA A 171 15.83 -7.00 -12.56
C ALA A 171 15.41 -5.70 -13.25
N ASN A 172 15.32 -5.72 -14.59
CA ASN A 172 14.84 -4.56 -15.34
C ASN A 172 13.31 -4.38 -15.20
N VAL A 173 12.81 -3.21 -15.59
CA VAL A 173 11.39 -2.85 -15.47
C VAL A 173 10.46 -3.78 -16.26
N ARG A 174 10.90 -4.37 -17.39
CA ARG A 174 10.12 -5.35 -18.16
C ARG A 174 9.80 -6.60 -17.32
N VAL A 175 10.78 -7.10 -16.56
CA VAL A 175 10.56 -8.22 -15.63
C VAL A 175 9.57 -7.82 -14.54
N THR A 176 9.70 -6.63 -13.98
CA THR A 176 8.77 -6.11 -12.97
C THR A 176 7.35 -5.97 -13.55
N ALA A 177 7.19 -5.42 -14.76
CA ALA A 177 5.91 -5.29 -15.45
C ALA A 177 5.27 -6.66 -15.72
N MET A 178 6.06 -7.64 -16.16
CA MET A 178 5.62 -9.03 -16.37
C MET A 178 5.17 -9.66 -15.05
N LEU A 179 5.93 -9.53 -13.98
CA LEU A 179 5.58 -10.06 -12.65
C LEU A 179 4.29 -9.42 -12.13
N ASN A 180 4.10 -8.12 -12.31
CA ASN A 180 2.85 -7.44 -11.94
C ASN A 180 1.66 -7.94 -12.77
N THR A 181 1.84 -8.21 -14.06
CA THR A 181 0.81 -8.80 -14.92
C THR A 181 0.41 -10.20 -14.42
N ILE A 182 1.40 -11.07 -14.17
CA ILE A 182 1.18 -12.41 -13.63
C ILE A 182 0.47 -12.31 -12.26
N SER A 183 0.93 -11.41 -11.42
CA SER A 183 0.34 -11.17 -10.09
C SER A 183 -1.12 -10.75 -10.16
N ALA A 184 -1.48 -9.82 -11.06
CA ALA A 184 -2.87 -9.39 -11.20
C ALA A 184 -3.80 -10.56 -11.55
N TYR A 185 -3.41 -11.40 -12.52
CA TYR A 185 -4.16 -12.61 -12.83
C TYR A 185 -4.17 -13.61 -11.68
N TRP A 186 -3.03 -13.81 -10.99
CA TRP A 186 -2.94 -14.70 -9.82
C TRP A 186 -3.90 -14.26 -8.71
N HIS A 187 -3.98 -12.97 -8.42
CA HIS A 187 -4.91 -12.44 -7.42
C HIS A 187 -6.36 -12.64 -7.83
N MET A 188 -6.75 -12.30 -9.07
CA MET A 188 -8.14 -12.44 -9.52
C MET A 188 -8.57 -13.91 -9.55
N ILE A 189 -7.76 -14.79 -10.16
CA ILE A 189 -8.05 -16.22 -10.25
C ILE A 189 -7.94 -16.86 -8.87
N GLY A 190 -6.93 -16.50 -8.07
CA GLY A 190 -6.73 -17.02 -6.73
C GLY A 190 -7.87 -16.68 -5.78
N VAL A 191 -8.37 -15.43 -5.80
CA VAL A 191 -9.56 -15.06 -5.01
C VAL A 191 -10.77 -15.85 -5.48
N ALA A 192 -11.04 -15.92 -6.78
CA ALA A 192 -12.17 -16.68 -7.30
C ALA A 192 -12.08 -18.16 -6.89
N PHE A 193 -10.89 -18.77 -6.98
CA PHE A 193 -10.62 -20.14 -6.56
C PHE A 193 -10.88 -20.33 -5.05
N ILE A 194 -10.33 -19.47 -4.19
CA ILE A 194 -10.53 -19.54 -2.73
C ILE A 194 -12.02 -19.40 -2.38
N VAL A 195 -12.72 -18.43 -3.00
CA VAL A 195 -14.16 -18.23 -2.78
C VAL A 195 -14.97 -19.49 -3.14
N VAL A 196 -14.67 -20.11 -4.30
CA VAL A 196 -15.35 -21.34 -4.71
C VAL A 196 -15.03 -22.49 -3.76
N VAL A 197 -13.77 -22.68 -3.37
CA VAL A 197 -13.38 -23.74 -2.42
C VAL A 197 -14.09 -23.55 -1.07
N LEU A 198 -14.08 -22.32 -0.52
CA LEU A 198 -14.74 -22.03 0.75
C LEU A 198 -16.26 -22.14 0.69
N ALA A 199 -16.87 -22.00 -0.47
CA ALA A 199 -18.30 -22.19 -0.66
C ALA A 199 -18.72 -23.66 -0.81
N VAL A 200 -17.80 -24.55 -1.22
CA VAL A 200 -18.16 -25.93 -1.62
C VAL A 200 -17.53 -26.99 -0.71
N VAL A 201 -16.31 -26.78 -0.24
CA VAL A 201 -15.53 -27.83 0.46
C VAL A 201 -15.87 -27.97 1.94
N PRO A 202 -16.08 -26.89 2.73
CA PRO A 202 -16.48 -27.04 4.13
C PRO A 202 -17.84 -27.76 4.29
N ASP A 203 -17.91 -28.68 5.23
CA ASP A 203 -19.15 -29.42 5.51
C ASP A 203 -20.25 -28.54 6.16
N GLN A 204 -19.85 -27.47 6.81
CA GLN A 204 -20.73 -26.54 7.51
C GLN A 204 -20.41 -25.10 7.14
N HIS A 205 -21.46 -24.29 7.01
CA HIS A 205 -21.35 -22.86 6.74
C HIS A 205 -22.19 -22.07 7.73
N GLN A 206 -21.71 -20.88 8.06
CA GLN A 206 -22.48 -19.92 8.84
C GLN A 206 -23.69 -19.41 8.05
N SER A 207 -24.73 -18.98 8.75
CA SER A 207 -25.91 -18.42 8.10
C SER A 207 -25.64 -17.04 7.47
N ILE A 208 -26.45 -16.66 6.48
CA ILE A 208 -26.42 -15.30 5.91
C ILE A 208 -26.63 -14.25 7.02
N GLY A 209 -27.53 -14.54 7.96
CA GLY A 209 -27.77 -13.68 9.14
C GLY A 209 -26.49 -13.48 9.95
N TYR A 210 -25.74 -14.55 10.24
CA TYR A 210 -24.46 -14.45 10.94
C TYR A 210 -23.49 -13.48 10.25
N VAL A 211 -23.30 -13.62 8.94
CA VAL A 211 -22.33 -12.81 8.18
C VAL A 211 -22.66 -11.31 8.17
N PHE A 212 -23.96 -10.95 8.12
CA PHE A 212 -24.37 -9.56 7.94
C PHE A 212 -24.96 -8.88 9.18
N THR A 213 -25.28 -9.63 10.23
CA THR A 213 -25.93 -9.07 11.42
C THR A 213 -25.28 -9.41 12.75
N GLU A 214 -24.41 -10.44 12.78
CA GLU A 214 -23.74 -10.82 14.02
C GLU A 214 -22.69 -9.81 14.44
N THR A 215 -22.77 -9.38 15.69
CA THR A 215 -21.85 -8.45 16.32
C THR A 215 -21.04 -9.14 17.39
N ILE A 216 -19.72 -8.98 17.33
CA ILE A 216 -18.78 -9.55 18.31
C ILE A 216 -17.86 -8.46 18.84
N ASN A 217 -17.67 -8.45 20.14
CA ASN A 217 -16.69 -7.59 20.79
C ASN A 217 -15.78 -8.44 21.68
N ASN A 218 -14.60 -8.77 21.18
CA ASN A 218 -13.53 -9.46 21.88
C ASN A 218 -12.36 -8.53 22.26
N SER A 219 -12.57 -7.20 22.17
CA SER A 219 -11.53 -6.19 22.45
C SER A 219 -11.21 -6.02 23.93
N GLY A 220 -12.12 -6.45 24.80
CA GLY A 220 -12.09 -6.18 26.24
C GLY A 220 -12.76 -4.85 26.64
N PHE A 221 -13.13 -3.98 25.71
CA PHE A 221 -13.99 -2.82 26.00
C PHE A 221 -15.44 -3.26 26.24
N SER A 222 -16.21 -2.47 26.97
CA SER A 222 -17.63 -2.74 27.21
C SER A 222 -18.48 -2.53 25.94
N GLY A 223 -19.69 -3.14 25.92
CA GLY A 223 -20.65 -2.98 24.83
C GLY A 223 -20.47 -4.02 23.72
N SER A 224 -21.56 -4.76 23.44
CA SER A 224 -21.58 -5.89 22.49
C SER A 224 -22.50 -5.68 21.30
N SER A 225 -23.20 -4.56 21.21
CA SER A 225 -24.18 -4.29 20.15
C SER A 225 -24.30 -2.81 19.80
N TRP A 226 -24.98 -2.52 18.70
CA TRP A 226 -25.20 -1.17 18.17
C TRP A 226 -25.90 -0.19 19.13
N SER A 227 -26.55 -0.67 20.18
CA SER A 227 -27.15 0.16 21.23
C SER A 227 -26.12 0.80 22.16
N SER A 228 -24.88 0.32 22.14
CA SER A 228 -23.78 0.85 22.94
C SER A 228 -22.88 1.78 22.15
N PHE A 229 -22.64 2.99 22.65
CA PHE A 229 -21.65 3.90 22.05
C PHE A 229 -20.25 3.28 21.99
N MET A 230 -19.87 2.47 23.00
CA MET A 230 -18.58 1.80 23.01
C MET A 230 -18.47 0.75 21.90
N PHE A 231 -19.58 0.12 21.49
CA PHE A 231 -19.57 -0.76 20.34
C PHE A 231 -19.24 -0.03 19.03
N LEU A 232 -19.71 1.22 18.85
CA LEU A 232 -19.31 2.04 17.69
C LEU A 232 -17.81 2.31 17.67
N TYR A 233 -17.21 2.53 18.83
CA TYR A 233 -15.75 2.64 18.96
C TYR A 233 -15.06 1.35 18.53
N VAL A 234 -15.50 0.21 19.04
CA VAL A 234 -14.93 -1.11 18.71
C VAL A 234 -15.10 -1.42 17.22
N PHE A 235 -16.27 -1.15 16.66
CA PHE A 235 -16.54 -1.29 15.23
C PHE A 235 -15.59 -0.39 14.39
N ALA A 236 -15.36 0.85 14.82
CA ALA A 236 -14.43 1.74 14.15
C ALA A 236 -12.99 1.15 14.15
N ILE A 237 -12.54 0.53 15.25
CA ILE A 237 -11.27 -0.22 15.27
C ILE A 237 -11.30 -1.36 14.25
N GLY A 238 -12.41 -2.08 14.12
CA GLY A 238 -12.58 -3.15 13.11
C GLY A 238 -12.40 -2.68 11.66
N LEU A 239 -12.74 -1.42 11.34
CA LEU A 239 -12.53 -0.84 10.00
C LEU A 239 -11.05 -0.81 9.59
N THR A 240 -10.12 -0.86 10.54
CA THR A 240 -8.69 -0.79 10.25
C THR A 240 -8.18 -1.99 9.44
N MET A 241 -8.84 -3.16 9.50
CA MET A 241 -8.58 -4.31 8.63
C MET A 241 -8.73 -3.93 7.15
N ALA A 242 -9.92 -3.43 6.78
CA ALA A 242 -10.21 -3.07 5.40
C ALA A 242 -9.36 -1.88 4.95
N GLN A 243 -9.13 -0.90 5.85
CA GLN A 243 -8.36 0.29 5.52
C GLN A 243 -6.88 -0.01 5.30
N TYR A 244 -6.28 -0.91 6.09
CA TYR A 244 -4.92 -1.38 5.85
C TYR A 244 -4.84 -2.11 4.50
N THR A 245 -5.79 -3.00 4.23
CA THR A 245 -5.82 -3.77 2.98
C THR A 245 -5.96 -2.87 1.77
N ILE A 246 -6.92 -1.94 1.77
CA ILE A 246 -7.22 -1.05 0.63
C ILE A 246 -6.30 0.19 0.70
N THR A 247 -4.99 -0.05 0.69
CA THR A 247 -3.93 0.97 0.73
C THR A 247 -2.82 0.58 -0.26
N GLY A 248 -2.06 1.55 -0.80
CA GLY A 248 -0.98 1.30 -1.74
C GLY A 248 -1.34 1.56 -3.22
N TYR A 249 -2.52 2.12 -3.48
CA TYR A 249 -2.94 2.50 -4.84
C TYR A 249 -2.17 3.70 -5.41
N ASP A 250 -1.41 4.42 -4.60
CA ASP A 250 -0.45 5.46 -5.00
C ASP A 250 0.74 4.90 -5.81
N ALA A 251 0.96 3.59 -5.81
CA ALA A 251 1.99 2.95 -6.63
C ALA A 251 1.83 3.25 -8.13
N SER A 252 0.59 3.38 -8.63
CA SER A 252 0.31 3.84 -9.99
C SER A 252 0.95 5.18 -10.30
N ALA A 253 0.98 6.11 -9.35
CA ALA A 253 1.64 7.40 -9.50
C ALA A 253 3.17 7.27 -9.46
N HIS A 254 3.72 6.47 -8.55
CA HIS A 254 5.17 6.26 -8.44
C HIS A 254 5.77 5.57 -9.67
N MET A 255 4.95 4.86 -10.45
CA MET A 255 5.35 4.22 -11.71
C MET A 255 5.03 5.06 -12.96
N ALA A 256 4.57 6.31 -12.82
CA ALA A 256 4.14 7.14 -13.93
C ALA A 256 5.27 7.40 -14.96
N GLU A 257 6.50 7.62 -14.51
CA GLU A 257 7.66 7.82 -15.42
C GLU A 257 8.07 6.55 -16.18
N GLU A 258 7.62 5.35 -15.72
CA GLU A 258 7.83 4.07 -16.40
C GLU A 258 6.62 3.63 -17.24
N THR A 259 5.54 4.44 -17.28
CA THR A 259 4.24 4.11 -17.90
C THR A 259 3.96 4.97 -19.14
N HIS A 260 3.48 4.36 -20.23
CA HIS A 260 2.97 5.04 -21.42
C HIS A 260 1.61 5.69 -21.14
N GLU A 261 1.32 6.81 -21.79
CA GLU A 261 0.13 7.63 -21.53
C GLU A 261 -0.04 7.96 -20.03
N ALA A 262 1.04 8.28 -19.35
CA ALA A 262 1.14 8.36 -17.90
C ALA A 262 0.07 9.23 -17.25
N SER A 263 -0.30 10.35 -17.89
CA SER A 263 -1.35 11.25 -17.41
C SER A 263 -2.71 10.57 -17.23
N ARG A 264 -3.08 9.64 -18.12
CA ARG A 264 -4.34 8.89 -18.04
C ARG A 264 -4.17 7.57 -17.33
N ALA A 265 -3.10 6.85 -17.63
CA ALA A 265 -2.85 5.51 -17.10
C ALA A 265 -2.70 5.51 -15.57
N ALA A 266 -1.96 6.46 -14.99
CA ALA A 266 -1.79 6.55 -13.54
C ALA A 266 -3.12 6.84 -12.83
N ALA A 267 -3.95 7.75 -13.36
CA ALA A 267 -5.24 8.09 -12.78
C ALA A 267 -6.21 6.91 -12.82
N VAL A 268 -6.39 6.31 -14.01
CA VAL A 268 -7.31 5.18 -14.22
C VAL A 268 -6.81 3.94 -13.48
N GLY A 269 -5.50 3.67 -13.50
CA GLY A 269 -4.87 2.55 -12.81
C GLY A 269 -5.12 2.60 -11.29
N MET A 270 -4.97 3.76 -10.68
CA MET A 270 -5.25 3.99 -9.27
C MET A 270 -6.71 3.71 -8.89
N ILE A 271 -7.66 4.30 -9.64
CA ILE A 271 -9.10 4.11 -9.38
C ILE A 271 -9.51 2.66 -9.59
N ALA A 272 -9.12 2.07 -10.73
CA ALA A 272 -9.47 0.70 -11.07
C ALA A 272 -8.90 -0.30 -10.04
N ALA A 273 -7.67 -0.08 -9.55
CA ALA A 273 -7.06 -0.94 -8.53
C ALA A 273 -7.90 -0.97 -7.25
N VAL A 274 -8.39 0.18 -6.78
CA VAL A 274 -9.26 0.23 -5.59
C VAL A 274 -10.60 -0.45 -5.86
N VAL A 275 -11.31 -0.09 -6.94
CA VAL A 275 -12.66 -0.62 -7.24
C VAL A 275 -12.65 -2.14 -7.42
N VAL A 276 -11.68 -2.66 -8.18
CA VAL A 276 -11.54 -4.10 -8.42
C VAL A 276 -11.18 -4.83 -7.12
N SER A 277 -10.29 -4.26 -6.29
CA SER A 277 -9.94 -4.83 -4.98
C SER A 277 -11.10 -4.83 -4.01
N VAL A 278 -11.94 -3.79 -3.99
CA VAL A 278 -13.15 -3.74 -3.16
C VAL A 278 -14.10 -4.88 -3.53
N PHE A 279 -14.30 -5.11 -4.83
CA PHE A 279 -15.18 -6.18 -5.32
C PHE A 279 -14.65 -7.57 -4.96
N PHE A 280 -13.42 -7.90 -5.37
CA PHE A 280 -12.84 -9.22 -5.11
C PHE A 280 -12.60 -9.47 -3.62
N GLY A 281 -12.18 -8.44 -2.88
CA GLY A 281 -11.97 -8.56 -1.45
C GLY A 281 -13.27 -8.74 -0.68
N PHE A 282 -14.37 -8.12 -1.10
CA PHE A 282 -15.68 -8.35 -0.48
C PHE A 282 -16.10 -9.81 -0.62
N LEU A 283 -15.98 -10.39 -1.82
CA LEU A 283 -16.28 -11.81 -2.01
C LEU A 283 -15.40 -12.71 -1.14
N LEU A 284 -14.10 -12.36 -1.03
CA LEU A 284 -13.15 -13.13 -0.23
C LEU A 284 -13.51 -13.10 1.27
N VAL A 285 -13.71 -11.91 1.84
CA VAL A 285 -14.00 -11.80 3.28
C VAL A 285 -15.35 -12.41 3.65
N LEU A 286 -16.34 -12.34 2.76
CA LEU A 286 -17.60 -13.06 2.94
C LEU A 286 -17.38 -14.57 2.94
N ALA A 287 -16.65 -15.11 1.97
CA ALA A 287 -16.39 -16.55 1.87
C ALA A 287 -15.64 -17.08 3.10
N VAL A 288 -14.63 -16.34 3.58
CA VAL A 288 -13.91 -16.69 4.83
C VAL A 288 -14.87 -16.69 6.03
N THR A 289 -15.74 -15.70 6.13
CA THR A 289 -16.71 -15.60 7.24
C THR A 289 -17.77 -16.69 7.18
N PHE A 290 -18.24 -17.05 5.99
CA PHE A 290 -19.17 -18.17 5.80
C PHE A 290 -18.56 -19.52 6.21
N ALA A 291 -17.27 -19.70 6.00
CA ALA A 291 -16.56 -20.95 6.28
C ALA A 291 -16.12 -21.10 7.75
N ILE A 292 -16.44 -20.18 8.65
CA ILE A 292 -16.07 -20.28 10.08
C ILE A 292 -16.77 -21.49 10.72
N PRO A 293 -16.04 -22.52 11.18
CA PRO A 293 -16.64 -23.69 11.81
C PRO A 293 -16.95 -23.46 13.29
N ASP A 294 -16.09 -22.67 13.97
CA ASP A 294 -16.18 -22.33 15.40
C ASP A 294 -15.79 -20.88 15.63
N THR A 295 -16.75 -20.11 16.12
CA THR A 295 -16.58 -18.68 16.42
C THR A 295 -15.53 -18.45 17.50
N GLN A 296 -15.60 -19.23 18.62
CA GLN A 296 -14.69 -19.02 19.74
C GLN A 296 -13.25 -19.39 19.38
N GLY A 297 -13.03 -20.54 18.75
CA GLY A 297 -11.71 -20.93 18.27
C GLY A 297 -11.11 -19.92 17.27
N THR A 298 -11.95 -19.33 16.40
CA THR A 298 -11.51 -18.28 15.49
C THR A 298 -11.06 -17.00 16.23
N LEU A 299 -11.77 -16.60 17.29
CA LEU A 299 -11.40 -15.47 18.14
C LEU A 299 -10.08 -15.71 18.89
N ASP A 300 -9.90 -16.92 19.42
CA ASP A 300 -8.72 -17.31 20.20
C ASP A 300 -7.47 -17.48 19.32
N ALA A 301 -7.65 -17.80 18.04
CA ALA A 301 -6.55 -17.92 17.07
C ALA A 301 -5.86 -16.58 16.74
N VAL A 302 -6.47 -15.45 17.06
CA VAL A 302 -5.95 -14.08 16.89
C VAL A 302 -5.31 -13.91 15.49
N GLY A 303 -4.01 -13.63 15.39
CA GLY A 303 -3.30 -13.38 14.13
C GLY A 303 -3.33 -14.55 13.11
N ASN A 304 -3.71 -15.74 13.54
CA ASN A 304 -3.86 -16.95 12.72
C ASN A 304 -5.32 -17.31 12.42
N ALA A 305 -6.27 -16.39 12.62
CA ALA A 305 -7.70 -16.67 12.48
C ALA A 305 -8.07 -17.34 11.14
N VAL A 306 -7.54 -16.86 10.02
CA VAL A 306 -7.83 -17.41 8.69
C VAL A 306 -7.20 -18.79 8.50
N THR A 307 -5.98 -19.01 8.95
CA THR A 307 -5.33 -20.33 8.90
C THR A 307 -6.10 -21.34 9.76
N TYR A 308 -6.52 -20.95 10.96
CA TYR A 308 -7.38 -21.74 11.82
C TYR A 308 -8.70 -22.14 11.13
N ILE A 309 -9.39 -21.17 10.51
CA ILE A 309 -10.62 -21.47 9.76
C ILE A 309 -10.36 -22.52 8.68
N TRP A 310 -9.30 -22.37 7.89
CA TRP A 310 -8.98 -23.28 6.80
C TRP A 310 -8.57 -24.68 7.29
N GLU A 311 -7.79 -24.77 8.35
CA GLU A 311 -7.34 -26.03 8.93
C GLU A 311 -8.46 -26.81 9.61
N THR A 312 -9.48 -26.11 10.15
CA THR A 312 -10.57 -26.73 10.92
C THR A 312 -11.85 -26.94 10.12
N SER A 313 -12.06 -26.21 9.01
CA SER A 313 -13.26 -26.33 8.18
C SER A 313 -13.12 -27.32 7.01
N MET A 314 -11.89 -27.75 6.70
CA MET A 314 -11.62 -28.62 5.55
C MET A 314 -10.42 -29.56 5.81
N SER A 315 -10.12 -30.46 4.85
CA SER A 315 -8.95 -31.32 4.97
C SER A 315 -7.64 -30.53 4.88
N THR A 316 -6.57 -31.04 5.52
CA THR A 316 -5.22 -30.43 5.51
C THR A 316 -4.74 -30.10 4.09
N ARG A 317 -5.02 -30.96 3.10
CA ARG A 317 -4.64 -30.71 1.70
C ARG A 317 -5.28 -29.46 1.11
N TRP A 318 -6.54 -29.18 1.43
CA TRP A 318 -7.19 -27.96 0.98
C TRP A 318 -6.61 -26.72 1.67
N ALA A 319 -6.33 -26.80 2.98
CA ALA A 319 -5.66 -25.74 3.70
C ALA A 319 -4.26 -25.42 3.10
N GLU A 320 -3.46 -26.44 2.80
CA GLU A 320 -2.17 -26.31 2.12
C GLU A 320 -2.29 -25.59 0.76
N VAL A 321 -3.28 -25.97 -0.05
CA VAL A 321 -3.52 -25.36 -1.37
C VAL A 321 -3.91 -23.88 -1.23
N LEU A 322 -4.86 -23.56 -0.32
CA LEU A 322 -5.29 -22.18 -0.10
C LEU A 322 -4.15 -21.31 0.46
N LEU A 323 -3.38 -21.83 1.41
CA LEU A 323 -2.20 -21.16 1.95
C LEU A 323 -1.15 -20.93 0.86
N THR A 324 -0.92 -21.90 -0.04
CA THR A 324 0.01 -21.72 -1.16
C THR A 324 -0.43 -20.59 -2.08
N VAL A 325 -1.72 -20.53 -2.44
CA VAL A 325 -2.26 -19.44 -3.27
C VAL A 325 -2.05 -18.07 -2.59
N ALA A 326 -2.33 -17.99 -1.28
CA ALA A 326 -2.17 -16.76 -0.49
C ALA A 326 -0.69 -16.35 -0.36
N VAL A 327 0.21 -17.28 -0.03
CA VAL A 327 1.65 -17.02 0.14
C VAL A 327 2.29 -16.51 -1.16
N VAL A 328 1.95 -17.11 -2.31
CA VAL A 328 2.45 -16.64 -3.61
C VAL A 328 1.92 -15.23 -3.93
N ALA A 329 0.65 -14.95 -3.68
CA ALA A 329 0.07 -13.62 -3.86
C ALA A 329 0.74 -12.56 -2.97
N GLN A 330 0.98 -12.89 -1.69
CA GLN A 330 1.67 -12.03 -0.73
C GLN A 330 3.12 -11.76 -1.15
N PHE A 331 3.80 -12.74 -1.74
CA PHE A 331 5.15 -12.54 -2.26
C PHE A 331 5.18 -11.57 -3.45
N PHE A 332 4.23 -11.67 -4.38
CA PHE A 332 4.07 -10.67 -5.44
C PHE A 332 3.79 -9.27 -4.89
N CYS A 333 2.93 -9.18 -3.87
CA CYS A 333 2.63 -7.92 -3.17
C CYS A 333 3.91 -7.30 -2.59
N LEU A 334 4.75 -8.09 -1.93
CA LEU A 334 6.03 -7.63 -1.39
C LEU A 334 6.97 -7.13 -2.48
N VAL A 335 7.13 -7.86 -3.59
CA VAL A 335 7.96 -7.44 -4.72
C VAL A 335 7.48 -6.10 -5.30
N ALA A 336 6.17 -5.95 -5.51
CA ALA A 336 5.57 -4.71 -6.01
C ALA A 336 5.74 -3.54 -5.03
N SER A 337 5.62 -3.79 -3.72
CA SER A 337 5.82 -2.78 -2.67
C SER A 337 7.27 -2.26 -2.65
N VAL A 338 8.27 -3.13 -2.73
CA VAL A 338 9.69 -2.73 -2.87
C VAL A 338 9.91 -1.92 -4.14
N THR A 339 9.25 -2.31 -5.25
CA THR A 339 9.31 -1.55 -6.51
C THR A 339 8.82 -0.12 -6.31
N SER A 340 7.59 0.07 -5.84
CA SER A 340 6.97 1.38 -5.63
C SER A 340 7.78 2.26 -4.66
N ALA A 341 8.13 1.72 -3.50
CA ALA A 341 8.88 2.42 -2.46
C ALA A 341 10.26 2.90 -2.95
N SER A 342 10.94 2.09 -3.76
CA SER A 342 12.24 2.45 -4.30
C SER A 342 12.17 3.59 -5.35
N ARG A 343 11.10 3.67 -6.14
CA ARG A 343 10.87 4.79 -7.08
C ARG A 343 10.55 6.08 -6.35
N MET A 344 9.72 6.00 -5.30
CA MET A 344 9.48 7.14 -4.43
C MET A 344 10.78 7.65 -3.79
N MET A 345 11.60 6.75 -3.23
CA MET A 345 12.88 7.12 -2.63
C MET A 345 13.85 7.71 -3.66
N PHE A 346 13.91 7.15 -4.88
CA PHE A 346 14.68 7.68 -5.99
C PHE A 346 14.27 9.10 -6.34
N ALA A 347 12.99 9.34 -6.58
CA ALA A 347 12.47 10.66 -6.97
C ALA A 347 12.70 11.71 -5.87
N PHE A 348 12.46 11.35 -4.62
CA PHE A 348 12.69 12.25 -3.48
C PHE A 348 14.19 12.54 -3.25
N SER A 349 15.06 11.58 -3.60
CA SER A 349 16.52 11.74 -3.58
C SER A 349 17.02 12.54 -4.78
N ARG A 350 16.37 12.44 -5.96
CA ARG A 350 16.68 13.23 -7.15
C ARG A 350 16.64 14.73 -6.84
N ASP A 351 15.68 15.16 -6.04
CA ASP A 351 15.51 16.54 -5.59
C ASP A 351 16.29 16.88 -4.29
N GLY A 352 17.15 15.97 -3.84
CA GLY A 352 18.10 16.20 -2.75
C GLY A 352 17.55 16.07 -1.34
N ALA A 353 16.31 15.60 -1.14
CA ALA A 353 15.65 15.58 0.17
C ALA A 353 16.20 14.54 1.15
N VAL A 354 16.68 13.40 0.64
CA VAL A 354 17.12 12.26 1.47
C VAL A 354 18.63 12.37 1.77
N PRO A 355 19.09 12.16 3.02
CA PRO A 355 20.53 12.10 3.31
C PRO A 355 21.23 11.07 2.44
N GLY A 356 22.38 11.43 1.87
CA GLY A 356 23.07 10.56 0.91
C GLY A 356 22.36 10.44 -0.45
N HIS A 357 21.51 11.40 -0.79
CA HIS A 357 20.72 11.43 -2.02
C HIS A 357 21.50 11.09 -3.29
N ARG A 358 22.82 11.41 -3.34
CA ARG A 358 23.69 11.11 -4.48
C ARG A 358 23.80 9.59 -4.75
N TYR A 359 23.65 8.75 -3.74
CA TYR A 359 23.65 7.29 -3.89
C TYR A 359 22.27 6.77 -4.29
N TRP A 360 21.22 7.21 -3.58
CA TRP A 360 19.86 6.69 -3.75
C TRP A 360 19.25 7.02 -5.12
N ARG A 361 19.72 8.09 -5.79
CA ARG A 361 19.30 8.46 -7.15
C ARG A 361 20.10 7.78 -8.26
N GLN A 362 21.10 6.93 -7.94
CA GLN A 362 21.87 6.25 -8.96
C GLN A 362 21.08 5.11 -9.59
N LEU A 363 21.11 5.07 -10.92
CA LEU A 363 20.51 4.01 -11.72
C LEU A 363 21.59 2.99 -12.13
N SER A 364 21.19 1.71 -12.19
CA SER A 364 22.00 0.66 -12.78
C SER A 364 21.99 0.76 -14.31
N SER A 365 22.80 -0.06 -15.01
CA SER A 365 22.74 -0.21 -16.46
C SER A 365 21.36 -0.65 -16.98
N LYS A 366 20.50 -1.19 -16.11
CA LYS A 366 19.12 -1.56 -16.41
C LYS A 366 18.11 -0.44 -16.09
N ARG A 367 18.57 0.76 -15.79
CA ARG A 367 17.79 1.95 -15.39
C ARG A 367 16.92 1.71 -14.14
N VAL A 368 17.41 0.88 -13.18
CA VAL A 368 16.77 0.57 -11.92
C VAL A 368 17.50 1.29 -10.77
N PRO A 369 16.82 1.93 -9.82
CA PRO A 369 17.42 2.61 -8.67
C PRO A 369 17.88 1.62 -7.59
N HIS A 370 18.93 0.83 -7.90
CA HIS A 370 19.37 -0.34 -7.14
C HIS A 370 19.77 -0.04 -5.68
N TYR A 371 20.38 1.12 -5.41
CA TYR A 371 20.67 1.51 -4.03
C TYR A 371 19.40 1.88 -3.24
N ALA A 372 18.41 2.50 -3.89
CA ALA A 372 17.12 2.75 -3.24
C ALA A 372 16.38 1.44 -2.94
N VAL A 373 16.41 0.47 -3.87
CA VAL A 373 15.87 -0.89 -3.63
C VAL A 373 16.50 -1.53 -2.40
N LEU A 374 17.84 -1.51 -2.31
CA LEU A 374 18.56 -2.06 -1.16
C LEU A 374 18.19 -1.32 0.14
N ALA A 375 18.13 0.01 0.11
CA ALA A 375 17.81 0.81 1.27
C ALA A 375 16.38 0.54 1.78
N ILE A 376 15.39 0.43 0.90
CA ILE A 376 14.01 0.08 1.28
C ILE A 376 13.98 -1.28 1.95
N GLY A 377 14.62 -2.31 1.38
CA GLY A 377 14.67 -3.64 1.98
C GLY A 377 15.32 -3.65 3.37
N VAL A 378 16.46 -2.97 3.52
CA VAL A 378 17.16 -2.88 4.81
C VAL A 378 16.34 -2.10 5.84
N LEU A 379 15.78 -0.95 5.48
CA LEU A 379 14.98 -0.13 6.40
C LEU A 379 13.70 -0.86 6.83
N ALA A 380 13.03 -1.57 5.91
CA ALA A 380 11.87 -2.40 6.22
C ALA A 380 12.25 -3.57 7.14
N TRP A 381 13.40 -4.20 6.90
CA TRP A 381 13.90 -5.27 7.76
C TRP A 381 14.23 -4.76 9.17
N VAL A 382 14.93 -3.64 9.30
CA VAL A 382 15.27 -3.01 10.59
C VAL A 382 14.00 -2.63 11.36
N LEU A 383 12.99 -2.10 10.70
CA LEU A 383 11.72 -1.72 11.34
C LEU A 383 11.04 -2.91 12.04
N MET A 384 11.20 -4.13 11.53
CA MET A 384 10.58 -5.33 12.08
C MET A 384 11.46 -6.10 13.08
N ILE A 385 12.68 -5.64 13.40
CA ILE A 385 13.53 -6.28 14.42
C ILE A 385 12.79 -6.49 15.77
N PRO A 386 11.95 -5.56 16.25
CA PRO A 386 11.20 -5.78 17.50
C PRO A 386 10.28 -7.00 17.50
N THR A 387 9.81 -7.44 16.33
CA THR A 387 8.93 -8.63 16.19
C THR A 387 9.63 -9.93 16.59
N TYR A 388 10.96 -9.95 16.61
CA TYR A 388 11.74 -11.10 17.08
C TYR A 388 11.42 -11.44 18.54
N TRP A 389 11.09 -10.42 19.37
CA TRP A 389 10.71 -10.60 20.77
C TRP A 389 9.20 -10.61 20.98
N ASN A 390 8.43 -9.86 20.16
CA ASN A 390 6.97 -9.76 20.26
C ASN A 390 6.34 -9.56 18.87
N ASN A 391 5.88 -10.65 18.26
CA ASN A 391 5.35 -10.63 16.89
C ASN A 391 4.08 -9.80 16.71
N LEU A 392 3.15 -9.85 17.67
CA LEU A 392 1.84 -9.20 17.52
C LEU A 392 1.95 -7.66 17.61
N ALA A 393 2.65 -7.16 18.62
CA ALA A 393 2.86 -5.72 18.77
C ALA A 393 3.62 -5.13 17.58
N GLY A 394 4.66 -5.82 17.08
CA GLY A 394 5.42 -5.38 15.91
C GLY A 394 4.56 -5.30 14.64
N TYR A 395 3.68 -6.28 14.41
CA TYR A 395 2.77 -6.27 13.26
C TYR A 395 1.76 -5.11 13.34
N TYR A 396 1.10 -4.91 14.48
CA TYR A 396 0.17 -3.78 14.68
C TYR A 396 0.85 -2.42 14.49
N VAL A 397 2.05 -2.26 15.03
CA VAL A 397 2.81 -1.02 14.87
C VAL A 397 3.18 -0.80 13.40
N GLY A 398 3.64 -1.83 12.71
CA GLY A 398 3.98 -1.76 11.28
C GLY A 398 2.80 -1.35 10.42
N THR A 399 1.64 -2.00 10.58
CA THR A 399 0.43 -1.69 9.81
C THR A 399 -0.12 -0.29 10.11
N SER A 400 -0.09 0.14 11.39
CA SER A 400 -0.57 1.46 11.79
C SER A 400 0.31 2.58 11.26
N ILE A 401 1.65 2.45 11.35
CA ILE A 401 2.61 3.42 10.79
C ILE A 401 2.44 3.50 9.27
N ALA A 402 2.27 2.35 8.60
CA ALA A 402 2.06 2.28 7.16
C ALA A 402 0.86 3.13 6.74
N VAL A 403 -0.30 2.87 7.34
CA VAL A 403 -1.54 3.56 6.97
C VAL A 403 -1.48 5.04 7.33
N ILE A 404 -1.10 5.40 8.55
CA ILE A 404 -1.08 6.81 8.98
C ILE A 404 -0.07 7.60 8.13
N GLY A 405 1.13 7.05 7.89
CA GLY A 405 2.16 7.69 7.06
C GLY A 405 1.66 7.94 5.64
N LEU A 406 1.08 6.93 5.00
CA LEU A 406 0.55 7.04 3.65
C LEU A 406 -0.65 7.99 3.58
N TYR A 407 -1.62 7.89 4.51
CA TYR A 407 -2.83 8.72 4.46
C TYR A 407 -2.56 10.20 4.79
N ILE A 408 -1.59 10.51 5.65
CA ILE A 408 -1.09 11.88 5.79
C ILE A 408 -0.52 12.38 4.46
N ALA A 409 0.29 11.57 3.79
CA ALA A 409 0.85 11.93 2.49
C ALA A 409 -0.21 12.06 1.39
N PHE A 410 -1.27 11.23 1.39
CA PHE A 410 -2.37 11.28 0.44
C PHE A 410 -3.19 12.55 0.56
N ILE A 411 -3.49 12.96 1.81
CA ILE A 411 -4.45 14.02 2.03
C ILE A 411 -3.86 15.42 1.87
N LEU A 412 -2.56 15.60 2.11
CA LEU A 412 -1.93 16.92 2.00
C LEU A 412 -2.07 17.51 0.58
N PRO A 413 -1.73 16.81 -0.52
CA PRO A 413 -1.95 17.34 -1.87
C PRO A 413 -3.44 17.51 -2.21
N VAL A 414 -4.35 16.68 -1.67
CA VAL A 414 -5.80 16.83 -1.88
C VAL A 414 -6.32 18.11 -1.23
N ILE A 415 -5.88 18.43 0.00
CA ILE A 415 -6.22 19.71 0.67
C ILE A 415 -5.73 20.90 -0.16
N LEU A 416 -4.51 20.82 -0.71
CA LEU A 416 -3.94 21.87 -1.52
C LEU A 416 -4.69 22.03 -2.84
N ARG A 417 -5.03 20.92 -3.51
CA ARG A 417 -5.88 20.89 -4.71
C ARG A 417 -7.24 21.54 -4.45
N TYR A 418 -7.92 21.17 -3.38
CA TYR A 418 -9.21 21.76 -3.00
C TYR A 418 -9.11 23.29 -2.82
N ARG A 419 -8.03 23.79 -2.20
CA ARG A 419 -7.78 25.23 -2.02
C ARG A 419 -7.57 26.00 -3.32
N MET A 420 -7.07 25.34 -4.37
CA MET A 420 -6.89 25.97 -5.69
C MET A 420 -8.22 26.24 -6.40
N LYS A 421 -9.28 25.50 -6.04
CA LYS A 421 -10.60 25.62 -6.68
C LYS A 421 -10.51 25.49 -8.20
N ASP A 422 -11.15 26.40 -8.91
CA ASP A 422 -11.22 26.41 -10.37
C ASP A 422 -9.89 26.91 -11.05
N ARG A 423 -8.85 27.23 -10.28
CA ARG A 423 -7.50 27.57 -10.80
C ARG A 423 -6.62 26.35 -11.05
N PHE A 424 -7.06 25.17 -10.66
CA PHE A 424 -6.33 23.94 -10.92
C PHE A 424 -6.47 23.55 -12.39
N GLU A 425 -5.33 23.27 -13.03
CA GLU A 425 -5.27 22.80 -14.43
C GLU A 425 -5.22 21.26 -14.40
N PRO A 426 -6.31 20.57 -14.79
CA PRO A 426 -6.33 19.11 -14.78
C PRO A 426 -5.49 18.54 -15.92
N GLY A 427 -5.08 17.28 -15.76
CA GLY A 427 -4.49 16.47 -16.81
C GLY A 427 -5.55 15.85 -17.75
N ALA A 428 -5.19 14.71 -18.35
CA ALA A 428 -6.07 13.96 -19.25
C ALA A 428 -7.32 13.36 -18.57
N TRP A 429 -7.31 13.25 -17.24
CA TRP A 429 -8.43 12.81 -16.41
C TRP A 429 -8.78 13.85 -15.34
N SER A 430 -10.06 14.11 -15.10
CA SER A 430 -10.52 15.16 -14.19
C SER A 430 -11.84 14.82 -13.51
N LEU A 431 -11.98 15.26 -12.26
CA LEU A 431 -13.24 15.27 -11.51
C LEU A 431 -14.23 16.34 -12.00
N GLY A 432 -13.78 17.32 -12.75
CA GLY A 432 -14.58 18.47 -13.15
C GLY A 432 -15.17 19.18 -11.93
N LYS A 433 -16.49 19.42 -11.92
CA LYS A 433 -17.16 20.10 -10.77
C LYS A 433 -17.26 19.21 -9.52
N HIS A 434 -17.08 17.90 -9.66
CA HIS A 434 -17.32 16.94 -8.56
C HIS A 434 -16.26 17.04 -7.44
N TYR A 435 -15.08 17.61 -7.71
CA TYR A 435 -14.08 17.86 -6.68
C TYR A 435 -14.64 18.64 -5.46
N LYS A 436 -15.69 19.48 -5.68
CA LYS A 436 -16.29 20.32 -4.64
C LYS A 436 -16.90 19.54 -3.47
N TRP A 437 -17.28 18.29 -3.71
CA TRP A 437 -17.82 17.41 -2.67
C TRP A 437 -16.94 16.16 -2.45
N ILE A 438 -16.22 15.68 -3.47
CA ILE A 438 -15.33 14.51 -3.36
C ILE A 438 -14.13 14.83 -2.48
N ASP A 439 -13.41 15.93 -2.73
CA ASP A 439 -12.23 16.29 -1.94
C ASP A 439 -12.56 16.53 -0.45
N PRO A 440 -13.59 17.29 -0.05
CA PRO A 440 -13.96 17.42 1.35
C PRO A 440 -14.33 16.09 2.00
N LEU A 441 -15.03 15.21 1.30
CA LEU A 441 -15.38 13.88 1.80
C LEU A 441 -14.13 13.02 2.00
N ALA A 442 -13.18 13.04 1.05
CA ALA A 442 -11.88 12.38 1.19
C ALA A 442 -11.10 12.90 2.40
N ILE A 443 -11.08 14.23 2.60
CA ILE A 443 -10.39 14.87 3.73
C ILE A 443 -11.00 14.41 5.06
N ILE A 444 -12.34 14.47 5.19
CA ILE A 444 -13.05 14.05 6.41
C ILE A 444 -12.75 12.57 6.71
N TRP A 445 -12.82 11.70 5.69
CA TRP A 445 -12.56 10.29 5.87
C TRP A 445 -11.12 10.02 6.34
N VAL A 446 -10.14 10.63 5.69
CA VAL A 446 -8.74 10.41 6.05
C VAL A 446 -8.43 10.91 7.45
N VAL A 447 -8.99 12.04 7.86
CA VAL A 447 -8.86 12.54 9.25
C VAL A 447 -9.50 11.54 10.23
N PHE A 448 -10.72 11.09 9.93
CA PHE A 448 -11.44 10.13 10.78
C PHE A 448 -10.62 8.83 10.95
N ILE A 449 -10.24 8.20 9.85
CA ILE A 449 -9.57 6.89 9.93
C ILE A 449 -8.14 7.00 10.50
N SER A 450 -7.44 8.12 10.28
CA SER A 450 -6.14 8.36 10.92
C SER A 450 -6.27 8.47 12.44
N ILE A 451 -7.36 9.08 12.94
CA ILE A 451 -7.66 9.10 14.37
C ILE A 451 -7.91 7.67 14.86
N VAL A 452 -8.71 6.87 14.13
CA VAL A 452 -9.00 5.48 14.53
C VAL A 452 -7.70 4.65 14.67
N PHE A 453 -6.75 4.80 13.76
CA PHE A 453 -5.47 4.07 13.82
C PHE A 453 -4.58 4.43 15.02
N ILE A 454 -4.75 5.60 15.63
CA ILE A 454 -4.00 5.99 16.83
C ILE A 454 -4.71 5.65 18.12
N LEU A 455 -5.97 5.20 18.07
CA LEU A 455 -6.74 4.84 19.26
C LEU A 455 -6.28 3.51 19.85
N PRO A 456 -6.46 3.30 21.18
CA PRO A 456 -6.20 2.01 21.82
C PRO A 456 -7.09 0.90 21.24
N VAL A 457 -6.51 -0.28 21.01
CA VAL A 457 -7.24 -1.45 20.48
C VAL A 457 -7.81 -2.35 21.60
N THR A 458 -7.35 -2.18 22.84
CA THR A 458 -7.79 -2.93 24.02
C THR A 458 -7.59 -2.10 25.28
N PRO A 459 -8.40 -2.27 26.34
CA PRO A 459 -8.21 -1.59 27.63
C PRO A 459 -6.85 -1.84 28.26
N ALA A 460 -6.29 -3.03 28.12
CA ALA A 460 -4.96 -3.36 28.63
C ALA A 460 -3.81 -2.54 27.99
N GLY A 461 -4.07 -1.86 26.86
CA GLY A 461 -3.14 -0.91 26.24
C GLY A 461 -3.27 0.54 26.72
N VAL A 462 -4.16 0.83 27.69
CA VAL A 462 -4.44 2.18 28.19
C VAL A 462 -3.93 2.32 29.62
N PRO A 463 -2.96 3.22 29.91
CA PRO A 463 -2.53 3.47 31.26
C PRO A 463 -3.65 4.06 32.14
N GLY A 464 -3.74 3.60 33.39
CA GLY A 464 -4.62 4.20 34.40
C GLY A 464 -6.09 3.76 34.39
N ASN A 465 -6.43 2.67 33.69
CA ASN A 465 -7.73 2.01 33.82
C ASN A 465 -7.67 0.82 34.81
N ASP A 466 -8.82 0.16 35.04
CA ASP A 466 -8.95 -0.95 35.99
C ASP A 466 -8.25 -2.24 35.58
N VAL A 467 -7.75 -2.31 34.32
CA VAL A 467 -7.02 -3.47 33.78
C VAL A 467 -5.52 -3.20 33.86
N PRO A 468 -4.71 -4.16 34.34
CA PRO A 468 -3.25 -4.01 34.37
C PRO A 468 -2.67 -3.68 33.00
N LEU A 469 -1.83 -2.64 32.92
CA LEU A 469 -1.19 -2.22 31.68
C LEU A 469 -0.29 -3.33 31.12
N ASN A 470 -0.55 -3.71 29.88
CA ASN A 470 0.28 -4.64 29.12
C ASN A 470 0.98 -3.90 27.98
N TRP A 471 2.27 -3.66 28.14
CA TRP A 471 3.09 -2.98 27.13
C TRP A 471 3.10 -3.65 25.76
N ASN A 472 2.78 -4.95 25.69
CA ASN A 472 2.75 -5.70 24.43
C ASN A 472 1.52 -5.40 23.55
N VAL A 473 0.49 -4.76 24.11
CA VAL A 473 -0.74 -4.40 23.39
C VAL A 473 -0.99 -2.90 23.34
N VAL A 474 -0.03 -2.10 23.82
CA VAL A 474 -0.07 -0.63 23.67
C VAL A 474 0.03 -0.28 22.20
N ASN A 475 -0.84 0.63 21.74
CA ASN A 475 -0.72 1.19 20.39
C ASN A 475 0.38 2.25 20.36
N TYR A 476 1.53 1.91 19.80
CA TYR A 476 2.68 2.81 19.67
C TYR A 476 2.60 3.75 18.45
N ALA A 477 1.59 3.62 17.60
CA ALA A 477 1.45 4.47 16.42
C ALA A 477 1.43 5.98 16.75
N PRO A 478 0.73 6.46 17.79
CA PRO A 478 0.76 7.88 18.17
C PRO A 478 2.17 8.39 18.47
N LEU A 479 2.96 7.62 19.20
CA LEU A 479 4.33 7.99 19.55
C LEU A 479 5.23 8.03 18.31
N THR A 480 5.08 7.08 17.41
CA THR A 480 5.86 7.02 16.16
C THR A 480 5.51 8.17 15.24
N VAL A 481 4.23 8.48 15.06
CA VAL A 481 3.77 9.60 14.23
C VAL A 481 4.23 10.94 14.81
N LEU A 482 4.08 11.12 16.14
CA LEU A 482 4.56 12.32 16.82
C LEU A 482 6.09 12.44 16.69
N GLY A 483 6.81 11.35 16.89
CA GLY A 483 8.26 11.29 16.70
C GLY A 483 8.68 11.67 15.28
N ALA A 484 7.96 11.18 14.26
CA ALA A 484 8.18 11.55 12.87
C ALA A 484 7.92 13.05 12.62
N PHE A 485 6.84 13.61 13.16
CA PHE A 485 6.57 15.05 13.08
C PHE A 485 7.67 15.89 13.74
N VAL A 486 8.12 15.51 14.93
CA VAL A 486 9.19 16.20 15.64
C VAL A 486 10.52 16.09 14.87
N LEU A 487 10.85 14.89 14.37
CA LEU A 487 12.08 14.65 13.63
C LEU A 487 12.09 15.42 12.29
N PHE A 488 11.08 15.22 11.46
CA PHE A 488 11.03 15.83 10.12
C PHE A 488 10.74 17.34 10.20
N GLY A 489 9.89 17.76 11.13
CA GLY A 489 9.58 19.17 11.38
C GLY A 489 10.74 19.91 12.01
N GLY A 490 11.38 19.34 13.01
CA GLY A 490 12.58 19.89 13.63
C GLY A 490 13.72 20.00 12.63
N TRP A 491 13.97 18.96 11.83
CA TRP A 491 14.98 18.99 10.80
C TRP A 491 14.66 20.05 9.72
N TYR A 492 13.40 20.14 9.28
CA TYR A 492 12.99 21.20 8.37
C TYR A 492 13.25 22.60 8.94
N ALA A 493 12.81 22.84 10.16
CA ALA A 493 12.93 24.14 10.82
C ALA A 493 14.38 24.56 11.07
N LEU A 494 15.24 23.63 11.48
CA LEU A 494 16.62 23.91 11.85
C LEU A 494 17.57 23.95 10.64
N SER A 495 17.34 23.14 9.63
CA SER A 495 18.28 22.94 8.51
C SER A 495 17.62 22.95 7.14
N ALA A 496 16.67 22.04 6.87
CA ALA A 496 16.25 21.75 5.50
C ALA A 496 15.61 22.93 4.76
N LYS A 497 14.92 23.82 5.46
CA LYS A 497 14.35 25.05 4.85
C LYS A 497 15.39 25.95 4.16
N LYS A 498 16.69 25.80 4.49
CA LYS A 498 17.76 26.61 3.91
C LYS A 498 18.23 26.07 2.55
N TRP A 499 18.18 24.75 2.36
CA TRP A 499 18.74 24.09 1.18
C TRP A 499 17.71 23.31 0.35
N PHE A 500 16.64 22.77 0.96
CA PHE A 500 15.61 22.07 0.22
C PHE A 500 14.67 23.04 -0.49
N LYS A 501 14.61 22.95 -1.82
CA LYS A 501 13.81 23.83 -2.68
C LYS A 501 12.57 23.16 -3.26
N GLY A 502 12.31 21.89 -2.91
CA GLY A 502 11.30 21.07 -3.56
C GLY A 502 11.78 20.52 -4.91
N PRO A 503 10.85 20.16 -5.81
CA PRO A 503 11.19 19.72 -7.15
C PRO A 503 12.04 20.76 -7.90
N VAL A 504 13.22 20.34 -8.33
CA VAL A 504 14.17 21.20 -9.04
C VAL A 504 14.21 20.79 -10.50
N ARG A 505 13.99 21.76 -11.40
CA ARG A 505 14.17 21.52 -12.83
C ARG A 505 15.62 21.12 -13.11
N GLN A 506 15.82 19.99 -13.79
CA GLN A 506 17.15 19.43 -14.03
C GLN A 506 17.96 20.21 -15.09
N GLY A 507 17.30 21.02 -15.93
CA GLY A 507 17.94 21.82 -16.98
C GLY A 507 16.94 22.49 -17.91
N THR A 508 17.45 23.13 -18.97
CA THR A 508 16.65 23.55 -20.13
C THR A 508 16.17 22.32 -20.91
N ASP A 509 15.20 22.48 -21.81
CA ASP A 509 14.70 21.34 -22.63
C ASP A 509 15.84 20.69 -23.44
N GLU A 510 16.75 21.48 -24.00
CA GLU A 510 17.94 20.98 -24.71
C GLU A 510 18.92 20.23 -23.80
N GLU A 511 19.04 20.62 -22.54
CA GLU A 511 19.89 19.91 -21.56
C GLU A 511 19.23 18.60 -21.14
N LEU A 512 17.90 18.54 -20.99
CA LEU A 512 17.15 17.33 -20.70
C LEU A 512 17.31 16.31 -21.84
N GLU A 513 17.14 16.73 -23.11
CA GLU A 513 17.36 15.87 -24.29
C GLU A 513 18.80 15.33 -24.34
N ARG A 514 19.81 16.16 -24.02
CA ARG A 514 21.20 15.70 -23.96
C ARG A 514 21.43 14.67 -22.84
N MET A 515 20.79 14.85 -21.68
CA MET A 515 20.86 13.88 -20.59
C MET A 515 20.27 12.54 -21.02
N GLU A 516 19.11 12.55 -21.67
CA GLU A 516 18.43 11.36 -22.18
C GLU A 516 19.30 10.62 -23.21
N ALA A 517 19.85 11.35 -24.19
CA ALA A 517 20.75 10.78 -25.18
C ALA A 517 22.01 10.15 -24.54
N ALA A 518 22.56 10.80 -23.51
CA ALA A 518 23.71 10.26 -22.78
C ALA A 518 23.35 8.96 -22.00
N ILE A 519 22.16 8.92 -21.39
CA ILE A 519 21.66 7.73 -20.69
C ILE A 519 21.42 6.58 -21.68
N GLU A 520 20.79 6.86 -22.83
CA GLU A 520 20.58 5.87 -23.90
C GLU A 520 21.90 5.31 -24.42
N ALA A 521 22.87 6.18 -24.69
CA ALA A 521 24.19 5.77 -25.14
C ALA A 521 24.93 4.89 -24.11
N SER A 522 24.79 5.20 -22.82
CA SER A 522 25.46 4.46 -21.75
C SER A 522 24.80 3.11 -21.41
N THR A 523 23.48 3.00 -21.61
CA THR A 523 22.69 1.81 -21.23
C THR A 523 22.35 0.92 -22.42
N GLY A 524 22.43 1.44 -23.66
CA GLY A 524 21.94 0.76 -24.87
C GLY A 524 20.40 0.61 -24.90
N MET A 525 19.68 1.24 -23.97
CA MET A 525 18.24 1.13 -23.84
C MET A 525 17.58 2.42 -24.32
N ARG A 526 16.98 2.40 -25.51
CA ARG A 526 16.04 3.43 -25.95
C ARG A 526 14.68 3.20 -25.29
N SER A 527 14.01 4.29 -24.91
CA SER A 527 12.57 4.26 -24.60
C SER A 527 11.87 3.66 -25.82
N GLU A 528 11.16 2.55 -25.64
CA GLU A 528 10.57 1.87 -26.79
C GLU A 528 9.48 2.74 -27.42
N THR A 529 9.67 3.09 -28.69
CA THR A 529 8.57 3.31 -29.61
C THR A 529 8.04 1.91 -29.97
N SER A 530 7.09 1.39 -29.21
CA SER A 530 6.50 0.07 -29.46
C SER A 530 5.52 0.11 -30.58
#